data_c63aaaba4d7fe86bf69c570cc45bc77d
#
_entry.id   c63aaaba4d7fe86bf69c570cc45bc77d
#
_cell.length_a   1.000
_cell.length_b   1.000
_cell.length_c   1.000
_cell.angle_alpha   90.00
_cell.angle_beta   90.00
_cell.angle_gamma   90.00
#
_symmetry.space_group_name_H-M   'P 1'
#
loop_
_entity.id
_entity.type
_entity.pdbx_description
1 polymer ?
#
loop_
_entity_poly.entity_id
_entity_poly.type
_entity_poly.pdbx_seq_one_letter_code
_entity_poly.pdbx_strand_id
1 'polypeptide(L)'
;MAHLDTYRDTFPNARLTRSKSGVLEVAFHTNGGVLVFNGFTHEQFVHLFHEIGSDPDNRVVIMTGSGDAFMERITPDGFDFFSPRGYNKIYREGKRVLMNILDIEVPLIAAVNGPVRLHSEYILLADIVIVTPSTVFQDKPHFDLGIASGDGVNLLWQEAIGTVRGRYFILTQQELDAETAKEWGAVNEIVAPDKLLPRAREIAEGLASLPPLATSYTRIALTQKLRRIIDEGVGYGLALEGISAADVARGRPQ
;
A
#
# COMPACT_ATOMS: atom_id res chain seq x y z
N MET A 1 -11.65 -8.03 -19.74
CA MET A 1 -11.77 -6.99 -18.73
C MET A 1 -12.36 -7.63 -17.48
N ALA A 2 -11.85 -7.31 -16.31
CA ALA A 2 -12.37 -7.82 -15.04
C ALA A 2 -13.73 -7.18 -14.72
N HIS A 3 -14.59 -7.89 -14.01
CA HIS A 3 -15.82 -7.36 -13.42
C HIS A 3 -15.93 -7.87 -12.00
N LEU A 4 -16.35 -7.05 -11.06
CA LEU A 4 -16.31 -7.36 -9.62
C LEU A 4 -16.89 -8.75 -9.29
N ASP A 5 -17.93 -9.18 -9.95
CA ASP A 5 -18.55 -10.49 -9.69
C ASP A 5 -17.63 -11.67 -10.03
N THR A 6 -16.58 -11.47 -10.85
CA THR A 6 -15.61 -12.51 -11.20
C THR A 6 -14.46 -12.62 -10.21
N TYR A 7 -14.18 -11.56 -9.41
CA TYR A 7 -13.04 -11.56 -8.49
C TYR A 7 -13.39 -11.19 -7.04
N ARG A 8 -14.63 -10.81 -6.75
CA ARG A 8 -15.09 -10.37 -5.42
C ARG A 8 -14.66 -11.30 -4.29
N ASP A 9 -14.82 -12.60 -4.48
CA ASP A 9 -14.60 -13.62 -3.45
C ASP A 9 -13.31 -14.42 -3.68
N THR A 10 -12.46 -13.96 -4.62
CA THR A 10 -11.21 -14.66 -4.97
C THR A 10 -10.10 -14.40 -3.96
N PHE A 11 -10.17 -13.28 -3.26
CA PHE A 11 -9.09 -12.79 -2.40
C PHE A 11 -9.47 -12.88 -0.92
N PRO A 12 -9.08 -13.96 -0.20
CA PRO A 12 -9.50 -14.18 1.19
C PRO A 12 -9.01 -13.12 2.19
N ASN A 13 -8.05 -12.28 1.82
CA ASN A 13 -7.54 -11.19 2.66
C ASN A 13 -8.07 -9.80 2.25
N ALA A 14 -9.04 -9.74 1.34
CA ALA A 14 -9.68 -8.50 0.94
C ALA A 14 -11.20 -8.69 0.81
N ARG A 15 -11.97 -7.90 1.54
CA ARG A 15 -13.43 -7.81 1.35
C ARG A 15 -13.72 -6.65 0.41
N LEU A 16 -14.40 -6.97 -0.70
CA LEU A 16 -14.70 -6.04 -1.78
C LEU A 16 -16.20 -5.72 -1.82
N THR A 17 -16.53 -4.44 -1.77
CA THR A 17 -17.91 -3.97 -1.94
C THR A 17 -17.94 -2.76 -2.87
N ARG A 18 -18.91 -2.73 -3.81
CA ARG A 18 -19.03 -1.61 -4.75
C ARG A 18 -20.42 -0.97 -4.66
N SER A 19 -20.45 0.35 -4.55
CA SER A 19 -21.68 1.13 -4.60
C SER A 19 -22.26 1.18 -6.02
N LYS A 20 -23.50 1.65 -6.14
CA LYS A 20 -24.15 1.84 -7.46
C LYS A 20 -23.46 2.92 -8.30
N SER A 21 -22.77 3.84 -7.69
CA SER A 21 -21.99 4.90 -8.34
C SER A 21 -20.61 4.44 -8.84
N GLY A 22 -20.20 3.19 -8.54
CA GLY A 22 -18.92 2.62 -8.92
C GLY A 22 -17.80 2.87 -7.89
N VAL A 23 -18.10 3.29 -6.67
CA VAL A 23 -17.11 3.38 -5.60
C VAL A 23 -16.82 1.98 -5.07
N LEU A 24 -15.61 1.48 -5.30
CA LEU A 24 -15.13 0.19 -4.78
C LEU A 24 -14.43 0.41 -3.43
N GLU A 25 -14.92 -0.24 -2.39
CA GLU A 25 -14.29 -0.30 -1.08
C GLU A 25 -13.56 -1.63 -0.92
N VAL A 26 -12.27 -1.57 -0.58
CA VAL A 26 -11.36 -2.69 -0.37
C VAL A 26 -10.95 -2.68 1.09
N ALA A 27 -11.48 -3.60 1.89
CA ALA A 27 -11.13 -3.73 3.30
C ALA A 27 -10.19 -4.94 3.50
N PHE A 28 -8.94 -4.67 3.86
CA PHE A 28 -7.94 -5.71 4.12
C PHE A 28 -8.20 -6.39 5.45
N HIS A 29 -8.13 -7.71 5.48
CA HIS A 29 -8.41 -8.48 6.70
C HIS A 29 -7.78 -9.87 6.69
N THR A 30 -7.67 -10.47 7.87
CA THR A 30 -7.49 -11.90 8.06
C THR A 30 -8.64 -12.41 8.93
N ASN A 31 -9.50 -13.26 8.36
CA ASN A 31 -10.70 -13.79 9.03
C ASN A 31 -11.61 -12.69 9.61
N GLY A 32 -11.75 -11.56 8.94
CA GLY A 32 -12.58 -10.43 9.36
C GLY A 32 -11.95 -9.47 10.38
N GLY A 33 -10.79 -9.81 10.95
CA GLY A 33 -10.02 -8.98 11.88
C GLY A 33 -8.86 -8.25 11.20
N VAL A 34 -7.90 -7.77 12.00
CA VAL A 34 -6.67 -7.11 11.51
C VAL A 34 -5.94 -8.02 10.52
N LEU A 35 -5.47 -7.44 9.43
CA LEU A 35 -4.68 -8.16 8.44
C LEU A 35 -3.40 -8.70 9.07
N VAL A 36 -3.13 -9.99 8.87
CA VAL A 36 -1.84 -10.63 9.11
C VAL A 36 -1.17 -10.82 7.75
N PHE A 37 -0.20 -9.98 7.47
CA PHE A 37 0.52 -10.00 6.21
C PHE A 37 1.52 -11.17 6.17
N ASN A 38 1.67 -11.82 5.04
CA ASN A 38 2.60 -12.93 4.83
C ASN A 38 2.86 -13.14 3.34
N GLY A 39 3.66 -14.13 2.98
CA GLY A 39 4.01 -14.39 1.58
C GLY A 39 2.83 -14.75 0.68
N PHE A 40 1.76 -15.32 1.24
CA PHE A 40 0.53 -15.60 0.48
C PHE A 40 -0.27 -14.31 0.23
N THR A 41 -0.36 -13.43 1.23
CA THR A 41 -0.99 -12.12 1.10
C THR A 41 -0.22 -11.24 0.12
N HIS A 42 1.10 -11.29 0.16
CA HIS A 42 1.99 -10.56 -0.76
C HIS A 42 1.71 -10.95 -2.22
N GLU A 43 1.67 -12.24 -2.54
CA GLU A 43 1.30 -12.74 -3.86
C GLU A 43 -0.13 -12.34 -4.24
N GLN A 44 -1.07 -12.52 -3.31
CA GLN A 44 -2.48 -12.23 -3.52
C GLN A 44 -2.73 -10.78 -3.89
N PHE A 45 -2.03 -9.82 -3.27
CA PHE A 45 -2.20 -8.40 -3.53
C PHE A 45 -1.73 -7.98 -4.92
N VAL A 46 -0.76 -8.68 -5.50
CA VAL A 46 -0.39 -8.49 -6.92
C VAL A 46 -1.60 -8.71 -7.82
N HIS A 47 -2.31 -9.81 -7.61
CA HIS A 47 -3.48 -10.16 -8.42
C HIS A 47 -4.69 -9.28 -8.09
N LEU A 48 -4.92 -9.00 -6.81
CA LEU A 48 -6.01 -8.13 -6.37
C LEU A 48 -5.96 -6.75 -7.05
N PHE A 49 -4.82 -6.06 -6.99
CA PHE A 49 -4.69 -4.74 -7.59
C PHE A 49 -4.72 -4.77 -9.12
N HIS A 50 -4.26 -5.86 -9.73
CA HIS A 50 -4.43 -6.08 -11.15
C HIS A 50 -5.91 -6.16 -11.57
N GLU A 51 -6.72 -6.96 -10.86
CA GLU A 51 -8.15 -7.10 -11.14
C GLU A 51 -8.88 -5.77 -10.92
N ILE A 52 -8.57 -5.06 -9.82
CA ILE A 52 -9.16 -3.75 -9.52
C ILE A 52 -8.86 -2.73 -10.63
N GLY A 53 -7.60 -2.67 -11.08
CA GLY A 53 -7.20 -1.75 -12.16
C GLY A 53 -7.78 -2.11 -13.53
N SER A 54 -8.11 -3.40 -13.74
CA SER A 54 -8.68 -3.91 -14.99
C SER A 54 -10.21 -3.85 -15.06
N ASP A 55 -10.90 -3.47 -13.96
CA ASP A 55 -12.36 -3.41 -13.89
C ASP A 55 -12.88 -2.02 -14.31
N PRO A 56 -13.54 -1.92 -15.50
CA PRO A 56 -14.00 -0.64 -16.05
C PRO A 56 -15.17 -0.02 -15.30
N ASP A 57 -15.83 -0.79 -14.42
CA ASP A 57 -16.96 -0.30 -13.63
C ASP A 57 -16.53 0.42 -12.36
N ASN A 58 -15.24 0.37 -12.01
CA ASN A 58 -14.70 1.13 -10.90
C ASN A 58 -14.59 2.62 -11.28
N ARG A 59 -15.07 3.49 -10.40
CA ARG A 59 -15.06 4.95 -10.58
C ARG A 59 -14.12 5.62 -9.57
N VAL A 60 -14.04 5.08 -8.37
CA VAL A 60 -13.14 5.47 -7.29
C VAL A 60 -12.86 4.22 -6.47
N VAL A 61 -11.65 4.09 -5.95
CA VAL A 61 -11.27 3.00 -5.04
C VAL A 61 -10.95 3.57 -3.66
N ILE A 62 -11.49 2.95 -2.62
CA ILE A 62 -11.14 3.23 -1.21
C ILE A 62 -10.42 1.99 -0.67
N MET A 63 -9.20 2.15 -0.15
CA MET A 63 -8.49 1.11 0.60
C MET A 63 -8.62 1.40 2.10
N THR A 64 -8.92 0.38 2.90
CA THR A 64 -8.97 0.49 4.37
C THR A 64 -8.53 -0.81 5.02
N GLY A 65 -8.16 -0.78 6.29
CA GLY A 65 -7.92 -1.96 7.11
C GLY A 65 -9.19 -2.44 7.83
N SER A 66 -9.12 -3.59 8.46
CA SER A 66 -10.14 -4.11 9.38
C SER A 66 -9.61 -4.16 10.81
N GLY A 67 -10.49 -4.03 11.81
CA GLY A 67 -10.08 -3.93 13.21
C GLY A 67 -9.45 -2.57 13.53
N ASP A 68 -8.37 -2.58 14.31
CA ASP A 68 -7.72 -1.40 14.89
C ASP A 68 -6.40 -1.01 14.21
N ALA A 69 -6.01 -1.69 13.12
CA ALA A 69 -4.80 -1.40 12.35
C ALA A 69 -5.05 -1.49 10.85
N PHE A 70 -4.27 -0.75 10.06
CA PHE A 70 -4.30 -0.86 8.60
C PHE A 70 -3.37 -1.98 8.13
N MET A 71 -2.06 -1.89 8.45
CA MET A 71 -1.05 -2.92 8.18
C MET A 71 0.02 -2.90 9.27
N GLU A 72 -0.05 -3.83 10.21
CA GLU A 72 0.83 -3.84 11.38
C GLU A 72 1.46 -5.20 11.64
N ARG A 73 0.76 -6.29 11.27
CA ARG A 73 1.16 -7.65 11.62
C ARG A 73 1.73 -8.39 10.44
N ILE A 74 2.90 -9.01 10.62
CA ILE A 74 3.55 -9.84 9.61
C ILE A 74 3.94 -11.19 10.22
N THR A 75 3.83 -12.25 9.44
CA THR A 75 4.39 -13.58 9.75
C THR A 75 5.29 -14.06 8.61
N PRO A 76 6.25 -14.95 8.88
CA PRO A 76 7.16 -15.45 7.85
C PRO A 76 6.50 -16.46 6.88
N ASP A 77 5.25 -16.86 7.13
CA ASP A 77 4.59 -17.89 6.33
C ASP A 77 4.55 -17.52 4.84
N GLY A 78 4.94 -18.45 4.00
CA GLY A 78 4.95 -18.27 2.54
C GLY A 78 6.08 -17.39 2.00
N PHE A 79 6.92 -16.79 2.87
CA PHE A 79 8.14 -16.09 2.47
C PHE A 79 9.36 -16.99 2.51
N ASP A 80 10.22 -16.83 1.53
CA ASP A 80 11.60 -17.33 1.56
C ASP A 80 12.53 -16.15 1.21
N PHE A 81 12.87 -15.37 2.23
CA PHE A 81 13.74 -14.21 2.09
C PHE A 81 15.21 -14.57 1.83
N PHE A 82 15.62 -15.78 2.21
CA PHE A 82 17.03 -16.11 2.35
C PHE A 82 17.60 -16.97 1.24
N SER A 83 16.76 -17.58 0.39
CA SER A 83 17.23 -18.26 -0.81
C SER A 83 17.11 -17.35 -2.04
N PRO A 84 18.05 -17.44 -3.00
CA PRO A 84 17.94 -16.64 -4.23
C PRO A 84 16.67 -16.89 -5.04
N ARG A 85 16.13 -18.09 -5.00
CA ARG A 85 14.88 -18.43 -5.71
C ARG A 85 13.65 -17.89 -5.01
N GLY A 86 13.61 -18.02 -3.68
CA GLY A 86 12.54 -17.46 -2.86
C GLY A 86 12.50 -15.93 -2.96
N TYR A 87 13.67 -15.30 -2.82
CA TYR A 87 13.77 -13.86 -2.95
C TYR A 87 13.41 -13.35 -4.35
N ASN A 88 13.72 -14.09 -5.41
CA ASN A 88 13.28 -13.73 -6.77
C ASN A 88 11.75 -13.68 -6.91
N LYS A 89 11.01 -14.50 -6.15
CA LYS A 89 9.54 -14.40 -6.07
C LYS A 89 9.13 -13.05 -5.45
N ILE A 90 9.69 -12.71 -4.29
CA ILE A 90 9.45 -11.44 -3.57
C ILE A 90 9.77 -10.24 -4.46
N TYR A 91 10.94 -10.25 -5.12
CA TYR A 91 11.36 -9.22 -6.07
C TYR A 91 10.34 -8.97 -7.19
N ARG A 92 9.84 -10.05 -7.80
CA ARG A 92 8.88 -9.96 -8.90
C ARG A 92 7.51 -9.46 -8.44
N GLU A 93 7.08 -9.91 -7.27
CA GLU A 93 5.81 -9.53 -6.67
C GLU A 93 5.83 -8.08 -6.18
N GLY A 94 6.89 -7.67 -5.46
CA GLY A 94 7.06 -6.31 -4.96
C GLY A 94 7.04 -5.26 -6.08
N LYS A 95 7.74 -5.53 -7.21
CA LYS A 95 7.63 -4.66 -8.40
C LYS A 95 6.22 -4.58 -8.95
N ARG A 96 5.54 -5.73 -9.07
CA ARG A 96 4.23 -5.80 -9.71
C ARG A 96 3.15 -5.16 -8.88
N VAL A 97 3.16 -5.37 -7.55
CA VAL A 97 2.10 -4.82 -6.70
C VAL A 97 2.07 -3.30 -6.75
N LEU A 98 3.23 -2.63 -6.70
CA LEU A 98 3.29 -1.17 -6.78
C LEU A 98 2.84 -0.64 -8.15
N MET A 99 3.29 -1.30 -9.23
CA MET A 99 2.85 -0.93 -10.57
C MET A 99 1.36 -1.17 -10.77
N ASN A 100 0.80 -2.26 -10.26
CA ASN A 100 -0.62 -2.55 -10.34
C ASN A 100 -1.47 -1.54 -9.54
N ILE A 101 -0.98 -1.02 -8.40
CA ILE A 101 -1.64 0.08 -7.68
C ILE A 101 -1.65 1.36 -8.53
N LEU A 102 -0.55 1.65 -9.22
CA LEU A 102 -0.46 2.79 -10.14
C LEU A 102 -1.29 2.59 -11.43
N ASP A 103 -1.54 1.33 -11.83
CA ASP A 103 -2.39 0.98 -12.97
C ASP A 103 -3.90 1.07 -12.65
N ILE A 104 -4.28 1.34 -11.41
CA ILE A 104 -5.64 1.77 -11.07
C ILE A 104 -5.81 3.19 -11.62
N GLU A 105 -6.46 3.34 -12.75
CA GLU A 105 -6.59 4.61 -13.46
C GLU A 105 -7.70 5.53 -12.91
N VAL A 106 -8.39 5.12 -11.86
CA VAL A 106 -9.42 5.93 -11.17
C VAL A 106 -8.91 6.43 -9.83
N PRO A 107 -9.45 7.53 -9.26
CA PRO A 107 -8.97 8.06 -7.98
C PRO A 107 -8.91 7.00 -6.89
N LEU A 108 -7.81 7.01 -6.13
CA LEU A 108 -7.53 6.06 -5.05
C LEU A 108 -7.45 6.80 -3.72
N ILE A 109 -8.24 6.39 -2.75
CA ILE A 109 -8.30 6.95 -1.40
C ILE A 109 -7.78 5.90 -0.41
N ALA A 110 -6.80 6.26 0.42
CA ALA A 110 -6.39 5.47 1.57
C ALA A 110 -7.11 5.99 2.82
N ALA A 111 -8.03 5.18 3.37
CA ALA A 111 -8.71 5.42 4.63
C ALA A 111 -8.06 4.58 5.74
N VAL A 112 -7.09 5.16 6.43
CA VAL A 112 -6.17 4.47 7.33
C VAL A 112 -6.73 4.45 8.75
N ASN A 113 -7.18 3.29 9.17
CA ASN A 113 -7.92 3.09 10.42
C ASN A 113 -7.05 2.87 11.68
N GLY A 114 -5.72 2.92 11.55
CA GLY A 114 -4.79 2.69 12.68
C GLY A 114 -3.35 2.53 12.21
N PRO A 115 -2.49 1.86 13.00
CA PRO A 115 -1.06 1.71 12.71
C PRO A 115 -0.74 1.10 11.35
N VAL A 116 0.36 1.59 10.75
CA VAL A 116 0.93 1.15 9.48
C VAL A 116 2.42 0.94 9.69
N ARG A 117 2.81 -0.26 10.11
CA ARG A 117 4.20 -0.58 10.45
C ARG A 117 4.91 -1.40 9.37
N LEU A 118 4.22 -1.68 8.28
CA LEU A 118 4.75 -2.34 7.08
C LEU A 118 3.96 -1.86 5.85
N HIS A 119 4.58 -1.93 4.69
CA HIS A 119 3.98 -1.58 3.39
C HIS A 119 3.22 -0.25 3.37
N SER A 120 3.77 0.77 4.05
CA SER A 120 3.22 2.14 4.03
C SER A 120 3.30 2.79 2.65
N GLU A 121 4.13 2.27 1.75
CA GLU A 121 4.22 2.69 0.36
C GLU A 121 2.90 2.49 -0.40
N TYR A 122 2.07 1.52 -0.06
CA TYR A 122 0.74 1.35 -0.68
C TYR A 122 -0.17 2.55 -0.42
N ILE A 123 -0.06 3.14 0.79
CA ILE A 123 -0.82 4.34 1.17
C ILE A 123 -0.30 5.56 0.41
N LEU A 124 1.02 5.69 0.25
CA LEU A 124 1.64 6.82 -0.45
C LEU A 124 1.44 6.78 -1.98
N LEU A 125 0.95 5.68 -2.52
CA LEU A 125 0.48 5.57 -3.91
C LEU A 125 -0.97 5.99 -4.10
N ALA A 126 -1.71 6.26 -3.01
CA ALA A 126 -3.04 6.81 -3.07
C ALA A 126 -3.01 8.33 -3.37
N ASP A 127 -4.07 8.83 -3.98
CA ASP A 127 -4.21 10.25 -4.31
C ASP A 127 -4.67 11.08 -3.10
N ILE A 128 -5.40 10.44 -2.18
CA ILE A 128 -5.94 11.06 -0.97
C ILE A 128 -5.69 10.11 0.20
N VAL A 129 -5.10 10.65 1.28
CA VAL A 129 -4.80 9.92 2.50
C VAL A 129 -5.55 10.53 3.67
N ILE A 130 -6.48 9.78 4.23
CA ILE A 130 -7.26 10.14 5.42
C ILE A 130 -6.93 9.15 6.52
N VAL A 131 -6.61 9.63 7.71
CA VAL A 131 -6.17 8.77 8.81
C VAL A 131 -6.95 9.02 10.09
N THR A 132 -6.86 8.09 11.04
CA THR A 132 -7.33 8.30 12.41
C THR A 132 -6.22 8.87 13.29
N PRO A 133 -6.52 9.48 14.45
CA PRO A 133 -5.50 9.97 15.38
C PRO A 133 -4.56 8.89 15.92
N SER A 134 -4.99 7.61 15.90
CA SER A 134 -4.17 6.46 16.32
C SER A 134 -3.21 5.96 15.24
N THR A 135 -3.21 6.56 14.05
CA THR A 135 -2.33 6.14 12.97
C THR A 135 -0.89 6.51 13.29
N VAL A 136 -0.01 5.53 13.12
CA VAL A 136 1.43 5.65 13.22
C VAL A 136 2.05 4.96 12.01
N PHE A 137 2.95 5.66 11.34
CA PHE A 137 3.74 5.09 10.24
C PHE A 137 5.11 4.67 10.74
N GLN A 138 5.60 3.54 10.29
CA GLN A 138 6.95 3.04 10.57
C GLN A 138 7.34 2.03 9.48
N ASP A 139 8.63 1.93 9.18
CA ASP A 139 9.19 0.81 8.42
C ASP A 139 9.92 -0.14 9.39
N LYS A 140 9.14 -1.00 10.05
CA LYS A 140 9.65 -1.86 11.11
C LYS A 140 10.31 -3.16 10.62
N PRO A 141 9.70 -3.93 9.68
CA PRO A 141 10.17 -5.29 9.39
C PRO A 141 11.56 -5.37 8.79
N HIS A 142 11.97 -4.42 7.95
CA HIS A 142 13.24 -4.47 7.26
C HIS A 142 14.42 -4.55 8.24
N PHE A 143 14.51 -3.61 9.16
CA PHE A 143 15.61 -3.59 10.10
C PHE A 143 15.49 -4.65 11.22
N ASP A 144 14.28 -5.01 11.63
CA ASP A 144 14.06 -6.13 12.56
C ASP A 144 14.59 -7.45 11.96
N LEU A 145 14.49 -7.61 10.65
CA LEU A 145 15.03 -8.77 9.91
C LEU A 145 16.50 -8.59 9.51
N GLY A 146 17.07 -7.38 9.65
CA GLY A 146 18.44 -7.04 9.22
C GLY A 146 18.57 -6.88 7.71
N ILE A 147 17.49 -6.56 7.01
CA ILE A 147 17.45 -6.37 5.56
C ILE A 147 17.24 -4.89 5.19
N ALA A 148 17.66 -4.51 4.00
CA ALA A 148 17.53 -3.14 3.53
C ALA A 148 16.07 -2.81 3.18
N SER A 149 15.64 -1.57 3.44
CA SER A 149 14.33 -1.05 3.04
C SER A 149 14.35 -0.74 1.53
N GLY A 150 13.98 -1.72 0.70
CA GLY A 150 14.17 -1.67 -0.75
C GLY A 150 12.91 -1.81 -1.60
N ASP A 151 11.78 -2.11 -1.00
CA ASP A 151 10.51 -2.47 -1.64
C ASP A 151 9.68 -1.28 -2.17
N GLY A 152 10.27 -0.07 -2.19
CA GLY A 152 9.62 1.18 -2.63
C GLY A 152 9.36 2.15 -1.47
N VAL A 153 9.35 1.69 -0.23
CA VAL A 153 9.18 2.53 0.97
C VAL A 153 10.23 3.63 1.01
N ASN A 154 11.47 3.31 0.68
CA ASN A 154 12.61 4.23 0.60
C ASN A 154 12.44 5.32 -0.47
N LEU A 155 11.72 5.06 -1.54
CA LEU A 155 11.46 6.01 -2.62
C LEU A 155 10.29 6.92 -2.27
N LEU A 156 9.17 6.34 -1.88
CA LEU A 156 7.91 7.04 -1.71
C LEU A 156 7.90 7.95 -0.48
N TRP A 157 8.54 7.58 0.62
CA TRP A 157 8.68 8.49 1.76
C TRP A 157 9.55 9.71 1.43
N GLN A 158 10.64 9.55 0.65
CA GLN A 158 11.43 10.71 0.22
C GLN A 158 10.64 11.64 -0.70
N GLU A 159 9.75 11.07 -1.52
CA GLU A 159 8.87 11.86 -2.39
C GLU A 159 7.77 12.59 -1.60
N ALA A 160 7.17 11.92 -0.62
CA ALA A 160 6.04 12.45 0.14
C ALA A 160 6.43 13.57 1.14
N ILE A 161 7.53 13.38 1.90
CA ILE A 161 7.91 14.31 2.99
C ILE A 161 9.23 15.03 2.74
N GLY A 162 9.80 14.87 1.55
CA GLY A 162 11.07 15.43 1.14
C GLY A 162 12.28 14.55 1.50
N THR A 163 13.31 14.64 0.68
CA THR A 163 14.46 13.73 0.70
C THR A 163 15.16 13.62 2.07
N VAL A 164 15.35 14.74 2.77
CA VAL A 164 16.06 14.74 4.07
C VAL A 164 15.24 14.07 5.16
N ARG A 165 13.96 14.42 5.28
CA ARG A 165 13.04 13.82 6.25
C ARG A 165 12.81 12.34 5.96
N GLY A 166 12.59 11.97 4.68
CA GLY A 166 12.39 10.58 4.27
C GLY A 166 13.58 9.68 4.60
N ARG A 167 14.82 10.14 4.35
CA ARG A 167 16.03 9.41 4.75
C ARG A 167 16.15 9.27 6.26
N TYR A 168 15.87 10.34 7.00
CA TYR A 168 15.91 10.29 8.47
C TYR A 168 14.85 9.30 8.99
N PHE A 169 13.61 9.37 8.50
CA PHE A 169 12.53 8.46 8.87
C PHE A 169 12.93 6.98 8.67
N ILE A 170 13.41 6.62 7.47
CA ILE A 170 13.78 5.24 7.16
C ILE A 170 14.99 4.79 7.99
N LEU A 171 16.09 5.56 8.01
CA LEU A 171 17.34 5.14 8.66
C LEU A 171 17.24 5.03 10.19
N THR A 172 16.38 5.83 10.82
CA THR A 172 16.20 5.82 12.28
C THR A 172 15.07 4.91 12.74
N GLN A 173 14.26 4.37 11.78
CA GLN A 173 13.07 3.57 12.08
C GLN A 173 12.09 4.27 13.04
N GLN A 174 12.10 5.61 13.02
CA GLN A 174 11.24 6.36 13.92
C GLN A 174 9.76 6.10 13.62
N GLU A 175 8.96 6.20 14.65
CA GLU A 175 7.51 6.29 14.50
C GLU A 175 7.14 7.71 14.06
N LEU A 176 6.29 7.80 13.07
CA LEU A 176 5.72 9.06 12.58
C LEU A 176 4.22 9.05 12.88
N ASP A 177 3.78 9.87 13.81
CA ASP A 177 2.36 9.99 14.17
C ASP A 177 1.55 10.72 13.10
N ALA A 178 0.22 10.66 13.23
CA ALA A 178 -0.72 11.22 12.27
C ALA A 178 -0.54 12.74 12.09
N GLU A 179 -0.33 13.48 13.18
CA GLU A 179 -0.19 14.93 13.15
C GLU A 179 1.11 15.36 12.45
N THR A 180 2.22 14.71 12.78
CA THR A 180 3.51 14.96 12.12
C THR A 180 3.46 14.55 10.65
N ALA A 181 2.84 13.40 10.31
CA ALA A 181 2.68 12.97 8.93
C ALA A 181 1.84 13.98 8.12
N LYS A 182 0.81 14.58 8.73
CA LYS A 182 0.01 15.64 8.11
C LYS A 182 0.81 16.94 7.95
N GLU A 183 1.52 17.37 8.98
CA GLU A 183 2.40 18.55 8.92
C GLU A 183 3.45 18.42 7.80
N TRP A 184 3.99 17.21 7.60
CA TRP A 184 5.00 16.95 6.58
C TRP A 184 4.44 16.66 5.19
N GLY A 185 3.12 16.58 5.04
CA GLY A 185 2.44 16.48 3.75
C GLY A 185 2.13 15.07 3.27
N ALA A 186 2.36 14.02 4.09
CA ALA A 186 2.01 12.65 3.74
C ALA A 186 0.52 12.30 4.00
N VAL A 187 -0.20 13.14 4.76
CA VAL A 187 -1.60 12.94 5.14
C VAL A 187 -2.41 14.18 4.82
N ASN A 188 -3.60 14.01 4.25
CA ASN A 188 -4.51 15.12 3.93
C ASN A 188 -5.43 15.48 5.11
N GLU A 189 -6.06 14.49 5.74
CA GLU A 189 -7.03 14.71 6.81
C GLU A 189 -6.82 13.73 7.97
N ILE A 190 -7.02 14.21 9.20
CA ILE A 190 -7.12 13.39 10.40
C ILE A 190 -8.56 13.50 10.90
N VAL A 191 -9.24 12.38 11.04
CA VAL A 191 -10.65 12.33 11.44
C VAL A 191 -10.89 11.28 12.54
N ALA A 192 -11.93 11.48 13.34
CA ALA A 192 -12.31 10.50 14.35
C ALA A 192 -12.58 9.11 13.74
N PRO A 193 -12.31 7.99 14.45
CA PRO A 193 -12.43 6.64 13.88
C PRO A 193 -13.82 6.35 13.30
N ASP A 194 -14.89 6.82 13.94
CA ASP A 194 -16.28 6.66 13.47
C ASP A 194 -16.59 7.52 12.23
N LYS A 195 -15.75 8.49 11.88
CA LYS A 195 -15.88 9.37 10.72
C LYS A 195 -15.00 8.97 9.55
N LEU A 196 -14.06 8.05 9.72
CA LEU A 196 -13.07 7.70 8.69
C LEU A 196 -13.74 7.22 7.39
N LEU A 197 -14.46 6.13 7.43
CA LEU A 197 -15.14 5.60 6.23
C LEU A 197 -16.27 6.51 5.73
N PRO A 198 -17.13 7.11 6.58
CA PRO A 198 -18.07 8.12 6.13
C PRO A 198 -17.42 9.25 5.34
N ARG A 199 -16.28 9.80 5.80
CA ARG A 199 -15.55 10.86 5.10
C ARG A 199 -14.92 10.39 3.79
N ALA A 200 -14.31 9.22 3.79
CA ALA A 200 -13.74 8.63 2.57
C ALA A 200 -14.83 8.40 1.51
N ARG A 201 -15.99 7.87 1.91
CA ARG A 201 -17.15 7.66 1.02
C ARG A 201 -17.72 8.97 0.49
N GLU A 202 -17.84 10.00 1.32
CA GLU A 202 -18.29 11.33 0.90
C GLU A 202 -17.41 11.89 -0.23
N ILE A 203 -16.09 11.84 -0.06
CA ILE A 203 -15.15 12.29 -1.08
C ILE A 203 -15.25 11.40 -2.33
N ALA A 204 -15.30 10.09 -2.15
CA ALA A 204 -15.38 9.14 -3.26
C ALA A 204 -16.66 9.32 -4.10
N GLU A 205 -17.81 9.50 -3.46
CA GLU A 205 -19.08 9.74 -4.16
C GLU A 205 -19.06 11.08 -4.91
N GLY A 206 -18.45 12.12 -4.30
CA GLY A 206 -18.21 13.40 -4.99
C GLY A 206 -17.38 13.21 -6.27
N LEU A 207 -16.26 12.48 -6.19
CA LEU A 207 -15.41 12.17 -7.35
C LEU A 207 -16.12 11.29 -8.38
N ALA A 208 -16.87 10.28 -7.95
CA ALA A 208 -17.60 9.38 -8.83
C ALA A 208 -18.72 10.08 -9.62
N SER A 209 -19.23 11.22 -9.12
CA SER A 209 -20.24 12.04 -9.80
C SER A 209 -19.68 12.87 -10.96
N LEU A 210 -18.35 13.06 -11.02
CA LEU A 210 -17.68 13.82 -12.07
C LEU A 210 -17.58 13.02 -13.38
N PRO A 211 -17.31 13.68 -14.53
CA PRO A 211 -17.10 12.98 -15.81
C PRO A 211 -15.98 11.94 -15.71
N PRO A 212 -16.21 10.67 -16.12
CA PRO A 212 -15.27 9.56 -15.90
C PRO A 212 -13.87 9.82 -16.46
N LEU A 213 -13.78 10.25 -17.71
CA LEU A 213 -12.50 10.49 -18.37
C LEU A 213 -11.74 11.66 -17.73
N ALA A 214 -12.45 12.67 -17.21
CA ALA A 214 -11.78 13.79 -16.56
C ALA A 214 -11.10 13.36 -15.26
N THR A 215 -11.75 12.55 -14.42
CA THR A 215 -11.17 12.04 -13.18
C THR A 215 -10.04 11.04 -13.45
N SER A 216 -10.25 10.09 -14.36
CA SER A 216 -9.26 9.08 -14.73
C SER A 216 -8.00 9.72 -15.34
N TYR A 217 -8.13 10.55 -16.36
CA TYR A 217 -6.98 11.16 -17.02
C TYR A 217 -6.26 12.17 -16.11
N THR A 218 -6.98 12.82 -15.19
CA THR A 218 -6.34 13.64 -14.17
C THR A 218 -5.44 12.80 -13.28
N ARG A 219 -5.93 11.65 -12.78
CA ARG A 219 -5.12 10.74 -11.96
C ARG A 219 -3.90 10.21 -12.73
N ILE A 220 -4.08 9.75 -13.96
CA ILE A 220 -2.96 9.28 -14.81
C ILE A 220 -1.90 10.36 -14.94
N ALA A 221 -2.30 11.61 -15.19
CA ALA A 221 -1.37 12.73 -15.31
C ALA A 221 -0.64 13.03 -13.98
N LEU A 222 -1.36 13.03 -12.85
CA LEU A 222 -0.79 13.29 -11.52
C LEU A 222 0.18 12.20 -11.07
N THR A 223 -0.11 10.93 -11.38
CA THR A 223 0.70 9.78 -10.93
C THR A 223 1.89 9.47 -11.85
N GLN A 224 2.04 10.17 -12.99
CA GLN A 224 3.12 9.91 -13.93
C GLN A 224 4.53 9.99 -13.30
N LYS A 225 4.74 10.95 -12.39
CA LYS A 225 6.02 11.09 -11.68
C LYS A 225 6.29 9.88 -10.79
N LEU A 226 5.30 9.46 -10.00
CA LEU A 226 5.41 8.29 -9.13
C LEU A 226 5.69 7.02 -9.93
N ARG A 227 5.02 6.85 -11.08
CA ARG A 227 5.26 5.72 -11.98
C ARG A 227 6.72 5.64 -12.42
N ARG A 228 7.33 6.76 -12.83
CA ARG A 228 8.75 6.79 -13.21
C ARG A 228 9.66 6.44 -12.04
N ILE A 229 9.41 7.03 -10.85
CA ILE A 229 10.21 6.78 -9.64
C ILE A 229 10.19 5.28 -9.29
N ILE A 230 9.03 4.64 -9.34
CA ILE A 230 8.89 3.22 -9.03
C ILE A 230 9.53 2.37 -10.14
N ASP A 231 9.26 2.64 -11.41
CA ASP A 231 9.81 1.84 -12.52
C ASP A 231 11.34 1.88 -12.55
N GLU A 232 11.93 3.06 -12.34
CA GLU A 232 13.38 3.25 -12.35
C GLU A 232 14.07 2.75 -11.06
N GLY A 233 13.43 2.89 -9.88
CA GLY A 233 14.10 2.74 -8.59
C GLY A 233 13.79 1.45 -7.83
N VAL A 234 12.56 0.91 -7.90
CA VAL A 234 12.16 -0.20 -7.05
C VAL A 234 12.95 -1.49 -7.32
N GLY A 235 13.26 -1.76 -8.59
CA GLY A 235 14.07 -2.94 -8.93
C GLY A 235 15.48 -2.89 -8.35
N TYR A 236 16.09 -1.69 -8.27
CA TYR A 236 17.37 -1.49 -7.62
C TYR A 236 17.27 -1.68 -6.10
N GLY A 237 16.25 -1.10 -5.46
CA GLY A 237 16.00 -1.24 -4.02
C GLY A 237 15.81 -2.70 -3.61
N LEU A 238 14.91 -3.41 -4.27
CA LEU A 238 14.67 -4.83 -4.03
C LEU A 238 15.90 -5.72 -4.26
N ALA A 239 16.77 -5.37 -5.22
CA ALA A 239 18.01 -6.11 -5.42
C ALA A 239 18.97 -5.95 -4.23
N LEU A 240 19.10 -4.73 -3.67
CA LEU A 240 19.90 -4.47 -2.46
C LEU A 240 19.31 -5.15 -1.24
N GLU A 241 17.99 -5.16 -1.09
CA GLU A 241 17.29 -5.88 -0.05
C GLU A 241 17.60 -7.38 -0.10
N GLY A 242 17.56 -8.01 -1.30
CA GLY A 242 17.92 -9.42 -1.48
C GLY A 242 19.38 -9.72 -1.17
N ILE A 243 20.30 -8.80 -1.48
CA ILE A 243 21.71 -8.94 -1.12
C ILE A 243 21.89 -8.93 0.41
N SER A 244 21.24 -7.99 1.10
CA SER A 244 21.28 -7.91 2.56
C SER A 244 20.62 -9.12 3.23
N ALA A 245 19.50 -9.63 2.68
CA ALA A 245 18.87 -10.86 3.14
C ALA A 245 19.80 -12.08 3.02
N ALA A 246 20.57 -12.17 1.93
CA ALA A 246 21.56 -13.24 1.74
C ALA A 246 22.72 -13.16 2.75
N ASP A 247 23.10 -11.96 3.19
CA ASP A 247 24.12 -11.76 4.24
C ASP A 247 23.60 -12.23 5.61
N VAL A 248 22.38 -11.84 5.97
CA VAL A 248 21.72 -12.33 7.19
C VAL A 248 21.64 -13.86 7.22
N ALA A 249 21.34 -14.49 6.07
CA ALA A 249 21.28 -15.95 5.98
C ALA A 249 22.61 -16.63 6.29
N ARG A 250 23.73 -16.04 5.90
CA ARG A 250 25.09 -16.57 6.18
C ARG A 250 25.47 -16.49 7.66
N GLY A 251 24.98 -15.49 8.39
CA GLY A 251 25.23 -15.33 9.81
C GLY A 251 24.36 -16.18 10.73
N ARG A 252 23.35 -16.87 10.21
CA ARG A 252 22.48 -17.76 10.99
C ARG A 252 23.14 -19.13 11.14
N PRO A 253 23.24 -19.72 12.36
CA PRO A 253 23.65 -21.12 12.53
C PRO A 253 22.69 -22.01 11.72
N GLN A 254 23.27 -22.94 10.94
CA GLN A 254 22.50 -23.97 10.22
C GLN A 254 21.93 -24.99 11.22
#